data_575eac236b8baa6b6cc26beef8fc8ed2
#
_entry.id   575eac236b8baa6b6cc26beef8fc8ed2
#
_cell.length_a   1.000
_cell.length_b   1.000
_cell.length_c   1.000
_cell.angle_alpha   90.00
_cell.angle_beta   90.00
_cell.angle_gamma   90.00
#
_symmetry.space_group_name_H-M   'P 1'
#
loop_
_entity.id
_entity.type
_entity.pdbx_description
1 polymer ?
#
loop_
_entity_poly.entity_id
_entity_poly.type
_entity_poly.pdbx_seq_one_letter_code
_entity_poly.pdbx_strand_id
1 'polypeptide(L)'
;MPSDVQLKIMNALHKAVLTVSFGKIGGNLLGMPAFELTTKGRKSGQPRSVMLTAPLEEGDNLVIVASKGGNDEHPAWFLNLRDDPEVEVRFPGQDVKPMTARIADAEERARLWPLITEDHDNYAGYQKKTDREIPVVVLEPRS
;
A
#
# COMPACT_ATOMS: atom_id res chain seq x y z
N MET A 1 -1.44 12.82 -15.78
CA MET A 1 -0.94 12.37 -14.47
C MET A 1 -0.83 13.55 -13.53
N PRO A 2 -1.32 13.42 -12.30
CA PRO A 2 -1.09 14.47 -11.30
C PRO A 2 0.40 14.63 -11.03
N SER A 3 0.82 15.84 -10.74
CA SER A 3 2.18 16.10 -10.26
C SER A 3 2.37 15.51 -8.86
N ASP A 4 3.62 15.39 -8.41
CA ASP A 4 3.89 14.92 -7.05
C ASP A 4 3.22 15.81 -6.00
N VAL A 5 3.14 17.11 -6.25
CA VAL A 5 2.45 18.05 -5.37
C VAL A 5 0.96 17.74 -5.30
N GLN A 6 0.33 17.48 -6.45
CA GLN A 6 -1.08 17.11 -6.50
C GLN A 6 -1.35 15.79 -5.78
N LEU A 7 -0.46 14.79 -5.94
CA LEU A 7 -0.59 13.52 -5.24
C LEU A 7 -0.48 13.71 -3.72
N LYS A 8 0.43 14.56 -3.26
CA LYS A 8 0.58 14.86 -1.83
C LYS A 8 -0.67 15.55 -1.27
N ILE A 9 -1.24 16.49 -2.02
CA ILE A 9 -2.46 17.16 -1.62
C ILE A 9 -3.62 16.19 -1.58
N MET A 10 -3.75 15.34 -2.58
CA MET A 10 -4.78 14.31 -2.62
C MET A 10 -4.66 13.34 -1.43
N ASN A 11 -3.44 12.90 -1.11
CA ASN A 11 -3.22 12.05 0.05
C ASN A 11 -3.59 12.74 1.36
N ALA A 12 -3.27 14.02 1.50
CA ALA A 12 -3.60 14.79 2.69
C ALA A 12 -5.12 14.94 2.85
N LEU A 13 -5.83 15.27 1.77
CA LEU A 13 -7.28 15.35 1.77
C LEU A 13 -7.92 13.99 2.04
N HIS A 14 -7.43 12.96 1.39
CA HIS A 14 -7.91 11.61 1.57
C HIS A 14 -7.72 11.15 3.01
N LYS A 15 -6.56 11.44 3.60
CA LYS A 15 -6.26 11.14 4.99
C LYS A 15 -7.23 11.83 5.94
N ALA A 16 -7.55 13.10 5.70
CA ALA A 16 -8.50 13.85 6.51
C ALA A 16 -9.90 13.25 6.40
N VAL A 17 -10.35 12.94 5.20
CA VAL A 17 -11.65 12.31 4.96
C VAL A 17 -11.73 10.96 5.63
N LEU A 18 -10.68 10.14 5.50
CA LEU A 18 -10.65 8.82 6.14
C LEU A 18 -10.68 8.94 7.65
N THR A 19 -9.96 9.89 8.24
CA THR A 19 -9.98 10.11 9.68
C THR A 19 -11.39 10.37 10.19
N VAL A 20 -12.18 11.13 9.46
CA VAL A 20 -13.59 11.40 9.80
C VAL A 20 -14.46 10.16 9.58
N SER A 21 -14.24 9.46 8.47
CA SER A 21 -15.07 8.33 8.04
C SER A 21 -14.79 7.04 8.79
N PHE A 22 -13.58 6.83 9.27
CA PHE A 22 -13.16 5.59 9.91
C PHE A 22 -14.02 5.21 11.11
N GLY A 23 -14.44 6.21 11.88
CA GLY A 23 -15.32 5.94 13.01
C GLY A 23 -16.68 5.39 12.59
N LYS A 24 -17.07 5.62 11.34
CA LYS A 24 -18.37 5.19 10.81
C LYS A 24 -18.32 3.87 10.05
N ILE A 25 -17.23 3.66 9.27
CA ILE A 25 -17.15 2.51 8.35
C ILE A 25 -16.16 1.46 8.79
N GLY A 26 -15.61 1.56 10.01
CA GLY A 26 -14.74 0.54 10.57
C GLY A 26 -13.37 0.41 9.90
N GLY A 27 -12.94 1.43 9.16
CA GLY A 27 -11.62 1.43 8.55
C GLY A 27 -11.55 0.74 7.19
N ASN A 28 -12.68 0.37 6.62
CA ASN A 28 -12.72 -0.26 5.29
C ASN A 28 -13.01 0.76 4.20
N LEU A 29 -12.37 0.59 3.06
CA LEU A 29 -12.62 1.37 1.86
C LEU A 29 -12.69 0.42 0.68
N LEU A 30 -13.80 0.46 -0.09
CA LEU A 30 -14.02 -0.43 -1.23
C LEU A 30 -13.91 -1.92 -0.85
N GLY A 31 -14.34 -2.27 0.35
CA GLY A 31 -14.26 -3.64 0.84
C GLY A 31 -12.86 -4.08 1.26
N MET A 32 -11.92 -3.15 1.35
CA MET A 32 -10.54 -3.42 1.75
C MET A 32 -10.18 -2.64 3.01
N PRO A 33 -9.39 -3.23 3.94
CA PRO A 33 -8.87 -2.46 5.06
C PRO A 33 -8.00 -1.29 4.55
N ALA A 34 -8.24 -0.10 5.10
CA ALA A 34 -7.47 1.10 4.76
C ALA A 34 -6.58 1.48 5.94
N PHE A 35 -5.37 1.91 5.65
CA PHE A 35 -4.39 2.23 6.69
C PHE A 35 -3.38 3.26 6.19
N GLU A 36 -2.65 3.85 7.13
CA GLU A 36 -1.54 4.75 6.82
C GLU A 36 -0.24 3.94 6.85
N LEU A 37 0.49 3.99 5.75
CA LEU A 37 1.81 3.40 5.65
C LEU A 37 2.85 4.51 5.73
N THR A 38 3.82 4.37 6.65
CA THR A 38 4.93 5.30 6.77
C THR A 38 6.22 4.58 6.39
N THR A 39 6.93 5.15 5.43
CA THR A 39 8.23 4.66 4.98
C THR A 39 9.29 5.74 5.22
N LYS A 40 10.56 5.33 5.22
CA LYS A 40 11.67 6.27 5.29
C LYS A 40 11.99 6.75 3.87
N GLY A 41 11.92 8.04 3.63
CA GLY A 41 12.24 8.62 2.33
C GLY A 41 13.67 8.28 1.92
N ARG A 42 13.83 7.63 0.78
CA ARG A 42 15.13 7.13 0.32
C ARG A 42 16.12 8.24 0.00
N LYS A 43 15.63 9.45 -0.25
CA LYS A 43 16.49 10.60 -0.57
C LYS A 43 16.69 11.52 0.63
N SER A 44 15.62 11.77 1.39
CA SER A 44 15.64 12.74 2.49
C SER A 44 15.91 12.11 3.85
N GLY A 45 15.65 10.82 4.01
CA GLY A 45 15.69 10.15 5.31
C GLY A 45 14.51 10.51 6.22
N GLN A 46 13.58 11.33 5.74
CA GLN A 46 12.44 11.77 6.52
C GLN A 46 11.26 10.80 6.38
N PRO A 47 10.39 10.68 7.40
CA PRO A 47 9.21 9.83 7.26
C PRO A 47 8.28 10.34 6.17
N ARG A 48 7.74 9.40 5.40
CA ARG A 48 6.77 9.67 4.33
C ARG A 48 5.57 8.77 4.52
N SER A 49 4.40 9.37 4.66
CA SER A 49 3.17 8.64 4.91
C SER A 49 2.24 8.70 3.71
N VAL A 50 1.52 7.60 3.48
CA VAL A 50 0.55 7.48 2.39
C VAL A 50 -0.60 6.61 2.88
N MET A 51 -1.81 6.88 2.38
CA MET A 51 -2.97 6.04 2.66
C MET A 51 -3.06 4.94 1.61
N LEU A 52 -3.17 3.71 2.06
CA LEU A 52 -3.27 2.54 1.19
C LEU A 52 -4.40 1.63 1.65
N THR A 53 -4.76 0.69 0.78
CA THR A 53 -5.68 -0.39 1.11
C THR A 53 -4.96 -1.73 0.92
N ALA A 54 -5.36 -2.72 1.71
CA ALA A 54 -4.81 -4.07 1.60
C ALA A 54 -5.87 -4.98 0.97
N PRO A 55 -5.70 -5.40 -0.29
CA PRO A 55 -6.66 -6.29 -0.94
C PRO A 55 -6.66 -7.71 -0.38
N LEU A 56 -5.65 -8.08 0.38
CA LEU A 56 -5.54 -9.41 0.97
C LEU A 56 -4.88 -9.34 2.33
N GLU A 57 -5.34 -10.15 3.26
CA GLU A 57 -4.72 -10.34 4.56
C GLU A 57 -4.44 -11.82 4.75
N GLU A 58 -3.26 -12.16 5.26
CA GLU A 58 -2.91 -13.54 5.62
C GLU A 58 -2.42 -13.56 7.06
N GLY A 59 -3.28 -13.98 7.99
CA GLY A 59 -2.99 -13.89 9.42
C GLY A 59 -2.80 -12.43 9.81
N ASP A 60 -1.67 -12.11 10.40
CA ASP A 60 -1.34 -10.73 10.79
C ASP A 60 -0.61 -9.96 9.69
N ASN A 61 -0.40 -10.58 8.54
CA ASN A 61 0.29 -9.96 7.42
C ASN A 61 -0.70 -9.21 6.53
N LEU A 62 -0.28 -8.05 6.05
CA LEU A 62 -1.03 -7.27 5.07
C LEU A 62 -0.36 -7.44 3.71
N VAL A 63 -1.16 -7.74 2.69
CA VAL A 63 -0.66 -7.85 1.32
C VAL A 63 -1.15 -6.64 0.54
N ILE A 64 -0.19 -5.89 -0.01
CA ILE A 64 -0.48 -4.67 -0.76
C ILE A 64 0.12 -4.75 -2.15
N VAL A 65 -0.41 -3.93 -3.06
CA VAL A 65 -0.03 -3.98 -4.48
C VAL A 65 0.50 -2.61 -4.89
N ALA A 66 1.71 -2.58 -5.43
CA ALA A 66 2.37 -1.34 -5.86
C ALA A 66 1.96 -0.98 -7.29
N SER A 67 0.65 -0.83 -7.50
CA SER A 67 0.08 -0.67 -8.84
C SER A 67 0.23 0.74 -9.43
N LYS A 68 0.12 1.76 -8.58
CA LYS A 68 0.08 3.16 -9.03
C LYS A 68 -0.89 3.33 -10.23
N GLY A 69 -2.05 2.64 -10.15
CA GLY A 69 -3.07 2.71 -11.20
C GLY A 69 -2.65 2.16 -12.56
N GLY A 70 -1.63 1.30 -12.61
CA GLY A 70 -1.10 0.76 -13.85
C GLY A 70 -0.08 1.66 -14.53
N ASN A 71 0.48 2.60 -13.80
CA ASN A 71 1.53 3.48 -14.32
C ASN A 71 2.82 2.67 -14.57
N ASP A 72 3.63 3.13 -15.53
CA ASP A 72 4.90 2.47 -15.86
C ASP A 72 5.97 2.64 -14.78
N GLU A 73 5.76 3.59 -13.86
CA GLU A 73 6.69 3.83 -12.77
C GLU A 73 6.18 3.25 -11.47
N HIS A 74 7.09 2.79 -10.61
CA HIS A 74 6.73 2.37 -9.26
C HIS A 74 6.31 3.56 -8.41
N PRO A 75 5.38 3.36 -7.47
CA PRO A 75 5.07 4.43 -6.51
C PRO A 75 6.26 4.71 -5.59
N ALA A 76 6.35 5.95 -5.12
CA ALA A 76 7.47 6.37 -4.26
C ALA A 76 7.59 5.52 -3.00
N TRP A 77 6.46 5.17 -2.37
CA TRP A 77 6.48 4.35 -1.15
C TRP A 77 7.10 2.96 -1.39
N PHE A 78 6.90 2.41 -2.58
CA PHE A 78 7.52 1.12 -2.94
C PHE A 78 9.03 1.26 -3.01
N LEU A 79 9.51 2.31 -3.68
CA LEU A 79 10.95 2.55 -3.79
C LEU A 79 11.57 2.80 -2.42
N ASN A 80 10.87 3.50 -1.53
CA ASN A 80 11.33 3.74 -0.18
C ASN A 80 11.46 2.45 0.62
N LEU A 81 10.44 1.59 0.60
CA LEU A 81 10.50 0.33 1.37
C LEU A 81 11.46 -0.69 0.76
N ARG A 82 11.72 -0.59 -0.52
CA ARG A 82 12.74 -1.41 -1.17
C ARG A 82 14.14 -1.07 -0.65
N ASP A 83 14.38 0.22 -0.43
CA ASP A 83 15.65 0.69 0.15
C ASP A 83 15.76 0.40 1.65
N ASP A 84 14.67 0.61 2.38
CA ASP A 84 14.61 0.36 3.81
C ASP A 84 13.30 -0.33 4.14
N PRO A 85 13.34 -1.65 4.41
CA PRO A 85 12.11 -2.43 4.62
C PRO A 85 11.43 -2.20 5.96
N GLU A 86 12.03 -1.46 6.86
CA GLU A 86 11.40 -1.14 8.13
C GLU A 86 10.35 -0.05 7.91
N VAL A 87 9.09 -0.36 8.19
CA VAL A 87 7.96 0.52 7.95
C VAL A 87 7.07 0.58 9.18
N GLU A 88 6.12 1.50 9.16
CA GLU A 88 5.12 1.62 10.21
C GLU A 88 3.74 1.62 9.58
N VAL A 89 2.79 0.99 10.25
CA VAL A 89 1.41 0.89 9.80
C VAL A 89 0.51 1.39 10.91
N ARG A 90 -0.45 2.24 10.57
CA ARG A 90 -1.43 2.71 11.52
C ARG A 90 -2.83 2.57 10.93
N PHE A 91 -3.66 1.75 11.57
CA PHE A 91 -5.07 1.72 11.27
C PHE A 91 -5.78 2.85 12.02
N PRO A 92 -6.92 3.33 11.52
CA PRO A 92 -7.63 4.42 12.16
C PRO A 92 -8.00 4.10 13.61
N GLY A 93 -7.71 5.04 14.50
CA GLY A 93 -8.02 4.89 15.91
C GLY A 93 -7.14 3.91 16.65
N GLN A 94 -6.09 3.39 16.00
CA GLN A 94 -5.17 2.44 16.59
C GLN A 94 -3.77 3.02 16.69
N ASP A 95 -2.94 2.40 17.52
CA ASP A 95 -1.54 2.79 17.66
C ASP A 95 -0.73 2.36 16.44
N VAL A 96 0.39 3.06 16.23
CA VAL A 96 1.34 2.72 15.19
C VAL A 96 1.94 1.33 15.47
N LYS A 97 2.00 0.50 14.44
CA LYS A 97 2.59 -0.84 14.51
C LYS A 97 3.84 -0.90 13.64
N PRO A 98 4.99 -1.29 14.21
CA PRO A 98 6.18 -1.53 13.39
C PRO A 98 6.00 -2.80 12.57
N MET A 99 6.33 -2.72 11.29
CA MET A 99 6.25 -3.86 10.37
C MET A 99 7.49 -3.91 9.50
N THR A 100 7.73 -5.06 8.89
CA THR A 100 8.79 -5.25 7.90
C THR A 100 8.14 -5.52 6.57
N ALA A 101 8.53 -4.76 5.55
CA ALA A 101 8.05 -4.96 4.19
C ALA A 101 8.91 -6.00 3.48
N ARG A 102 8.26 -6.94 2.80
CA ARG A 102 8.93 -7.96 2.03
C ARG A 102 8.31 -7.98 0.64
N ILE A 103 9.14 -7.82 -0.38
CA ILE A 103 8.67 -7.90 -1.77
C ILE A 103 8.51 -9.37 -2.11
N ALA A 104 7.31 -9.76 -2.55
CA ALA A 104 7.05 -11.15 -2.94
C ALA A 104 7.93 -11.53 -4.13
N ASP A 105 8.59 -12.69 -4.04
CA ASP A 105 9.33 -13.23 -5.17
C ASP A 105 8.34 -13.78 -6.22
N ALA A 106 8.87 -14.26 -7.34
CA ALA A 106 8.04 -14.74 -8.45
C ALA A 106 7.09 -15.87 -8.03
N GLU A 107 7.54 -16.79 -7.20
CA GLU A 107 6.75 -17.92 -6.73
C GLU A 107 5.62 -17.45 -5.79
N GLU A 108 5.94 -16.61 -4.83
CA GLU A 108 4.95 -16.08 -3.90
C GLU A 108 3.95 -15.17 -4.61
N ARG A 109 4.42 -14.34 -5.53
CA ARG A 109 3.54 -13.49 -6.33
C ARG A 109 2.56 -14.33 -7.14
N ALA A 110 3.04 -15.41 -7.74
CA ALA A 110 2.18 -16.31 -8.52
C ALA A 110 1.09 -16.96 -7.65
N ARG A 111 1.37 -17.17 -6.36
CA ARG A 111 0.38 -17.66 -5.41
C ARG A 111 -0.62 -16.57 -4.98
N LEU A 112 -0.11 -15.36 -4.73
CA LEU A 112 -0.92 -14.26 -4.18
C LEU A 112 -1.75 -13.55 -5.25
N TRP A 113 -1.22 -13.39 -6.46
CA TRP A 113 -1.89 -12.60 -7.50
C TRP A 113 -3.31 -13.07 -7.81
N PRO A 114 -3.57 -14.37 -8.01
CA PRO A 114 -4.94 -14.83 -8.24
C PRO A 114 -5.86 -14.57 -7.06
N LEU A 115 -5.36 -14.69 -5.83
CA LEU A 115 -6.15 -14.42 -4.63
C LEU A 115 -6.55 -12.95 -4.54
N ILE A 116 -5.66 -12.05 -4.97
CA ILE A 116 -5.94 -10.62 -5.00
C ILE A 116 -6.94 -10.28 -6.09
N THR A 117 -6.71 -10.75 -7.31
CA THR A 117 -7.51 -10.36 -8.47
C THR A 117 -8.87 -11.02 -8.52
N GLU A 118 -9.07 -12.12 -7.81
CA GLU A 118 -10.37 -12.76 -7.69
C GLU A 118 -11.42 -11.82 -7.10
N ASP A 119 -11.06 -11.10 -6.05
CA ASP A 119 -11.96 -10.17 -5.37
C ASP A 119 -11.78 -8.72 -5.84
N HIS A 120 -10.64 -8.40 -6.43
CA HIS A 120 -10.27 -7.04 -6.83
C HIS A 120 -9.65 -7.06 -8.22
N ASP A 121 -10.47 -7.26 -9.24
CA ASP A 121 -10.02 -7.41 -10.62
C ASP A 121 -9.44 -6.12 -11.22
N ASN A 122 -9.65 -4.98 -10.58
CA ASN A 122 -9.03 -3.73 -10.99
C ASN A 122 -7.50 -3.84 -11.06
N TYR A 123 -6.88 -4.64 -10.18
CA TYR A 123 -5.43 -4.82 -10.22
C TYR A 123 -4.97 -5.56 -11.48
N ALA A 124 -5.76 -6.54 -11.95
CA ALA A 124 -5.48 -7.20 -13.22
C ALA A 124 -5.56 -6.19 -14.38
N GLY A 125 -6.53 -5.27 -14.31
CA GLY A 125 -6.65 -4.18 -15.27
C GLY A 125 -5.44 -3.26 -15.26
N TYR A 126 -4.94 -2.93 -14.09
CA TYR A 126 -3.73 -2.10 -13.98
C TYR A 126 -2.51 -2.79 -14.57
N GLN A 127 -2.36 -4.11 -14.36
CA GLN A 127 -1.25 -4.87 -14.93
C GLN A 127 -1.29 -4.84 -16.46
N LYS A 128 -2.46 -4.81 -17.06
CA LYS A 128 -2.61 -4.74 -18.52
C LYS A 128 -2.18 -3.40 -19.11
N LYS A 129 -2.09 -2.36 -18.30
CA LYS A 129 -1.72 -1.01 -18.74
C LYS A 129 -0.22 -0.78 -18.80
N THR A 130 0.58 -1.66 -18.23
CA THR A 130 2.01 -1.49 -18.15
C THR A 130 2.75 -2.79 -18.42
N ASP A 131 3.95 -2.68 -19.00
CA ASP A 131 4.82 -3.83 -19.24
C ASP A 131 5.63 -4.22 -18.00
N ARG A 132 5.74 -3.32 -17.02
CA ARG A 132 6.41 -3.70 -15.77
C ARG A 132 5.56 -4.68 -14.99
N GLU A 133 6.21 -5.63 -14.31
CA GLU A 133 5.50 -6.49 -13.37
C GLU A 133 5.17 -5.67 -12.13
N ILE A 134 3.86 -5.54 -11.82
CA ILE A 134 3.42 -4.80 -10.65
C ILE A 134 3.80 -5.58 -9.39
N PRO A 135 4.62 -5.00 -8.49
CA PRO A 135 5.04 -5.72 -7.30
C PRO A 135 3.91 -5.98 -6.31
N VAL A 136 4.00 -7.13 -5.68
CA VAL A 136 3.17 -7.47 -4.51
C VAL A 136 4.08 -7.42 -3.29
N VAL A 137 3.64 -6.72 -2.24
CA VAL A 137 4.43 -6.52 -1.03
C VAL A 137 3.68 -7.10 0.16
N VAL A 138 4.40 -7.85 0.98
CA VAL A 138 3.86 -8.41 2.22
C VAL A 138 4.42 -7.62 3.38
N LEU A 139 3.54 -7.07 4.21
CA LEU A 139 3.92 -6.37 5.43
C LEU A 139 3.73 -7.34 6.60
N GLU A 140 4.82 -7.61 7.30
CA GLU A 140 4.85 -8.57 8.41
C GLU A 140 5.10 -7.84 9.73
N PRO A 141 4.37 -8.18 10.82
CA PRO A 141 4.62 -7.53 12.10
C PRO A 141 6.05 -7.76 12.58
N ARG A 142 6.66 -6.72 13.14
CA ARG A 142 7.94 -6.84 13.84
C ARG A 142 7.67 -7.07 15.32
N SER A 143 8.39 -7.98 15.88
CA SER A 143 8.33 -8.26 17.32
C SER A 143 9.16 -7.27 18.13
#